data_8a6d4c173c6573114ab0c50555f477a6
#
_entry.id   8a6d4c173c6573114ab0c50555f477a6
#
_cell.length_a   1.000
_cell.length_b   1.000
_cell.length_c   1.000
_cell.angle_alpha   90.00
_cell.angle_beta   90.00
_cell.angle_gamma   90.00
#
_symmetry.space_group_name_H-M   'P 1'
#
loop_
_entity.id
_entity.type
_entity.pdbx_description
1 polymer ?
#
loop_
_entity_poly.entity_id
_entity_poly.type
_entity_poly.pdbx_seq_one_letter_code
_entity_poly.pdbx_strand_id
1 'polypeptide(L)'
;MSKIVQITDENFEEAVLNSDLPTEVDFWAPWCGPCKMVIPIYEKLSEEYEGRFRFCMINVDENQRTARKYQIMSIPMQMFFADGQKVDEILGAVPEDTIRTMVEGILKNFPSDERAKLEALLASWSEHNKQDGERFRKWKEKVKDAESDPTYSGVLQAAQEMEKANERLSQLLMGLHKG
;
A
#
# COMPACT_ATOMS: atom_id res chain seq x y z
N MET A 1 -10.83 24.05 -6.30
CA MET A 1 -11.00 23.48 -7.67
C MET A 1 -10.81 21.99 -7.56
N SER A 2 -11.65 21.20 -8.22
CA SER A 2 -11.51 19.72 -8.19
C SER A 2 -10.09 19.30 -8.57
N LYS A 3 -9.51 18.40 -7.78
CA LYS A 3 -8.15 17.83 -7.99
C LYS A 3 -8.22 16.45 -8.65
N ILE A 4 -9.39 16.06 -9.16
CA ILE A 4 -9.58 14.81 -9.88
C ILE A 4 -8.83 14.86 -11.21
N VAL A 5 -8.01 13.87 -11.48
CA VAL A 5 -7.24 13.74 -12.72
C VAL A 5 -8.05 12.93 -13.72
N GLN A 6 -8.32 13.51 -14.89
CA GLN A 6 -8.90 12.76 -16.01
C GLN A 6 -7.79 11.94 -16.68
N ILE A 7 -7.96 10.63 -16.75
CA ILE A 7 -6.99 9.71 -17.35
C ILE A 7 -7.55 9.00 -18.56
N THR A 8 -6.64 8.56 -19.42
CA THR A 8 -6.94 7.88 -20.69
C THR A 8 -6.14 6.59 -20.82
N ASP A 9 -6.45 5.82 -21.85
CA ASP A 9 -5.70 4.61 -22.23
C ASP A 9 -4.20 4.90 -22.45
N GLU A 10 -3.83 6.13 -22.85
CA GLU A 10 -2.45 6.52 -23.18
C GLU A 10 -1.65 6.90 -21.94
N ASN A 11 -2.28 7.55 -20.93
CA ASN A 11 -1.56 8.04 -19.75
C ASN A 11 -1.81 7.23 -18.48
N PHE A 12 -2.59 6.15 -18.54
CA PHE A 12 -2.93 5.31 -17.39
C PHE A 12 -1.67 4.78 -16.67
N GLU A 13 -0.70 4.31 -17.43
CA GLU A 13 0.54 3.76 -16.87
C GLU A 13 1.31 4.83 -16.10
N GLU A 14 1.50 6.00 -16.68
CA GLU A 14 2.21 7.11 -16.04
C GLU A 14 1.44 7.67 -14.83
N ALA A 15 0.15 7.92 -15.01
CA ALA A 15 -0.67 8.59 -13.99
C ALA A 15 -1.03 7.69 -12.80
N VAL A 16 -1.08 6.35 -12.99
CA VAL A 16 -1.56 5.39 -12.00
C VAL A 16 -0.48 4.41 -11.57
N LEU A 17 0.14 3.68 -12.52
CA LEU A 17 1.07 2.61 -12.16
C LEU A 17 2.46 3.16 -11.77
N ASN A 18 2.88 4.27 -12.36
CA ASN A 18 4.14 4.95 -12.05
C ASN A 18 3.93 6.15 -11.12
N SER A 19 2.76 6.23 -10.45
CA SER A 19 2.46 7.31 -9.51
C SER A 19 3.26 7.14 -8.21
N ASP A 20 3.85 8.23 -7.71
CA ASP A 20 4.48 8.28 -6.38
C ASP A 20 3.45 8.26 -5.24
N LEU A 21 2.18 8.53 -5.55
CA LEU A 21 1.08 8.52 -4.60
C LEU A 21 0.19 7.31 -4.82
N PRO A 22 -0.35 6.71 -3.76
CA PRO A 22 -1.49 5.80 -3.90
C PRO A 22 -2.61 6.50 -4.65
N THR A 23 -3.26 5.76 -5.54
CA THR A 23 -4.21 6.34 -6.51
C THR A 23 -5.49 5.53 -6.54
N GLU A 24 -6.62 6.20 -6.54
CA GLU A 24 -7.93 5.62 -6.86
C GLU A 24 -8.30 5.98 -8.30
N VAL A 25 -8.91 5.02 -9.00
CA VAL A 25 -9.42 5.18 -10.36
C VAL A 25 -10.89 4.82 -10.40
N ASP A 26 -11.77 5.80 -10.62
CA ASP A 26 -13.20 5.58 -10.89
C ASP A 26 -13.44 5.32 -12.37
N PHE A 27 -13.89 4.12 -12.69
CA PHE A 27 -14.35 3.74 -14.02
C PHE A 27 -15.82 4.15 -14.17
N TRP A 28 -16.08 5.12 -15.03
CA TRP A 28 -17.38 5.75 -15.19
C TRP A 28 -17.80 5.96 -16.64
N ALA A 29 -19.04 6.40 -16.86
CA ALA A 29 -19.51 6.85 -18.17
C ALA A 29 -20.55 7.97 -18.01
N PRO A 30 -20.74 8.84 -19.05
CA PRO A 30 -21.68 9.97 -19.00
C PRO A 30 -23.14 9.57 -18.78
N TRP A 31 -23.53 8.40 -19.21
CA TRP A 31 -24.89 7.85 -19.05
C TRP A 31 -25.12 7.15 -17.70
N CYS A 32 -24.07 6.93 -16.90
CA CYS A 32 -24.14 6.23 -15.61
C CYS A 32 -24.67 7.17 -14.51
N GLY A 33 -25.92 7.00 -14.13
CA GLY A 33 -26.54 7.77 -13.05
C GLY A 33 -25.85 7.61 -11.70
N PRO A 34 -25.61 6.36 -11.23
CA PRO A 34 -24.90 6.13 -9.96
C PRO A 34 -23.48 6.70 -9.93
N CYS A 35 -22.75 6.72 -11.08
CA CYS A 35 -21.42 7.33 -11.15
C CYS A 35 -21.45 8.83 -10.82
N LYS A 36 -22.49 9.53 -11.28
CA LYS A 36 -22.65 10.96 -11.02
C LYS A 36 -22.87 11.27 -9.54
N MET A 37 -23.33 10.31 -8.75
CA MET A 37 -23.55 10.52 -7.31
C MET A 37 -22.22 10.48 -6.52
N VAL A 38 -21.20 9.78 -7.00
CA VAL A 38 -19.90 9.68 -6.33
C VAL A 38 -18.95 10.82 -6.72
N ILE A 39 -19.15 11.50 -7.85
CA ILE A 39 -18.28 12.60 -8.30
C ILE A 39 -18.11 13.70 -7.23
N PRO A 40 -19.18 14.23 -6.59
CA PRO A 40 -19.01 15.24 -5.54
C PRO A 40 -18.21 14.75 -4.34
N ILE A 41 -18.28 13.44 -4.03
CA ILE A 41 -17.50 12.83 -2.96
C ILE A 41 -16.01 12.85 -3.34
N TYR A 42 -15.68 12.47 -4.58
CA TYR A 42 -14.30 12.50 -5.07
C TYR A 42 -13.73 13.92 -5.15
N GLU A 43 -14.53 14.90 -5.58
CA GLU A 43 -14.12 16.30 -5.58
C GLU A 43 -13.68 16.73 -4.18
N LYS A 44 -14.51 16.47 -3.17
CA LYS A 44 -14.21 16.77 -1.77
C LYS A 44 -12.97 16.03 -1.26
N LEU A 45 -12.91 14.71 -1.47
CA LEU A 45 -11.80 13.89 -0.99
C LEU A 45 -10.50 14.24 -1.72
N SER A 46 -10.55 14.57 -3.02
CA SER A 46 -9.36 14.96 -3.79
C SER A 46 -8.72 16.26 -3.28
N GLU A 47 -9.51 17.19 -2.73
CA GLU A 47 -8.99 18.39 -2.07
C GLU A 47 -8.42 18.07 -0.67
N GLU A 48 -9.12 17.22 0.08
CA GLU A 48 -8.71 16.85 1.45
C GLU A 48 -7.40 16.03 1.49
N TYR A 49 -7.23 15.11 0.54
CA TYR A 49 -6.06 14.24 0.46
C TYR A 49 -5.00 14.72 -0.53
N GLU A 50 -5.05 15.99 -0.95
CA GLU A 50 -4.06 16.57 -1.87
C GLU A 50 -2.63 16.33 -1.41
N GLY A 51 -1.78 15.85 -2.32
CA GLY A 51 -0.37 15.53 -2.05
C GLY A 51 -0.12 14.24 -1.26
N ARG A 52 -1.17 13.54 -0.82
CA ARG A 52 -1.07 12.26 -0.11
C ARG A 52 -1.72 11.10 -0.86
N PHE A 53 -2.79 11.39 -1.57
CA PHE A 53 -3.57 10.40 -2.33
C PHE A 53 -4.11 11.05 -3.60
N ARG A 54 -4.16 10.30 -4.69
CA ARG A 54 -4.62 10.80 -6.00
C ARG A 54 -5.96 10.19 -6.35
N PHE A 55 -6.89 11.01 -6.82
CA PHE A 55 -8.17 10.58 -7.37
C PHE A 55 -8.18 10.78 -8.88
N CYS A 56 -8.48 9.72 -9.62
CA CYS A 56 -8.54 9.70 -11.06
C CYS A 56 -9.91 9.25 -11.56
N MET A 57 -10.29 9.66 -12.76
CA MET A 57 -11.48 9.18 -13.44
C MET A 57 -11.15 8.77 -14.87
N ILE A 58 -11.72 7.65 -15.33
CA ILE A 58 -11.56 7.14 -16.68
C ILE A 58 -12.93 6.82 -17.29
N ASN A 59 -13.22 7.43 -18.44
CA ASN A 59 -14.44 7.15 -19.19
C ASN A 59 -14.29 5.83 -19.94
N VAL A 60 -15.09 4.81 -19.60
CA VAL A 60 -14.97 3.46 -20.17
C VAL A 60 -15.42 3.42 -21.65
N ASP A 61 -16.26 4.35 -22.09
CA ASP A 61 -16.70 4.40 -23.50
C ASP A 61 -15.55 4.81 -24.43
N GLU A 62 -14.67 5.68 -23.96
CA GLU A 62 -13.53 6.24 -24.70
C GLU A 62 -12.23 5.46 -24.47
N ASN A 63 -12.14 4.71 -23.37
CA ASN A 63 -10.92 4.05 -22.90
C ASN A 63 -11.11 2.54 -22.72
N GLN A 64 -11.52 1.89 -23.80
CA GLN A 64 -11.89 0.47 -23.81
C GLN A 64 -10.71 -0.48 -23.59
N ARG A 65 -9.47 -0.07 -23.89
CA ARG A 65 -8.27 -0.88 -23.67
C ARG A 65 -8.04 -1.10 -22.18
N THR A 66 -8.07 -0.02 -21.40
CA THR A 66 -7.93 -0.08 -19.94
C THR A 66 -9.13 -0.79 -19.30
N ALA A 67 -10.34 -0.49 -19.72
CA ALA A 67 -11.55 -1.15 -19.22
C ALA A 67 -11.49 -2.67 -19.42
N ARG A 68 -11.03 -3.15 -20.59
CA ARG A 68 -10.84 -4.60 -20.86
C ARG A 68 -9.70 -5.19 -20.05
N LYS A 69 -8.56 -4.49 -19.94
CA LYS A 69 -7.39 -4.94 -19.16
C LYS A 69 -7.77 -5.24 -17.71
N TYR A 70 -8.60 -4.38 -17.11
CA TYR A 70 -9.07 -4.53 -15.74
C TYR A 70 -10.43 -5.25 -15.62
N GLN A 71 -10.94 -5.80 -16.71
CA GLN A 71 -12.18 -6.60 -16.75
C GLN A 71 -13.39 -5.86 -16.17
N ILE A 72 -13.54 -4.57 -16.51
CA ILE A 72 -14.65 -3.76 -16.02
C ILE A 72 -15.96 -4.26 -16.64
N MET A 73 -16.79 -4.91 -15.83
CA MET A 73 -18.08 -5.49 -16.23
C MET A 73 -19.26 -4.62 -15.81
N SER A 74 -19.07 -3.73 -14.86
CA SER A 74 -20.12 -2.87 -14.32
C SER A 74 -19.50 -1.57 -13.79
N ILE A 75 -20.25 -0.48 -13.81
CA ILE A 75 -19.84 0.86 -13.34
C ILE A 75 -20.87 1.45 -12.39
N PRO A 76 -20.46 2.31 -11.42
CA PRO A 76 -19.10 2.71 -11.15
C PRO A 76 -18.27 1.54 -10.57
N MET A 77 -17.01 1.46 -10.98
CA MET A 77 -16.02 0.57 -10.41
C MET A 77 -14.82 1.40 -9.95
N GLN A 78 -14.51 1.33 -8.70
CA GLN A 78 -13.42 2.05 -8.05
C GLN A 78 -12.27 1.09 -7.81
N MET A 79 -11.12 1.33 -8.40
CA MET A 79 -9.93 0.51 -8.20
C MET A 79 -8.84 1.32 -7.52
N PHE A 80 -8.23 0.73 -6.53
CA PHE A 80 -7.17 1.35 -5.75
C PHE A 80 -5.83 0.76 -6.12
N PHE A 81 -4.84 1.63 -6.32
CA PHE A 81 -3.49 1.28 -6.72
C PHE A 81 -2.48 1.86 -5.74
N ALA A 82 -1.44 1.09 -5.45
CA ALA A 82 -0.28 1.54 -4.69
C ALA A 82 0.96 0.77 -5.17
N ASP A 83 2.10 1.45 -5.24
CA ASP A 83 3.37 0.89 -5.69
C ASP A 83 3.25 0.15 -7.05
N GLY A 84 2.47 0.72 -7.97
CA GLY A 84 2.26 0.19 -9.32
C GLY A 84 1.32 -1.02 -9.42
N GLN A 85 0.67 -1.43 -8.33
CA GLN A 85 -0.19 -2.61 -8.28
C GLN A 85 -1.61 -2.25 -7.82
N LYS A 86 -2.61 -2.99 -8.33
CA LYS A 86 -3.96 -2.92 -7.79
C LYS A 86 -3.98 -3.59 -6.40
N VAL A 87 -4.39 -2.83 -5.39
CA VAL A 87 -4.44 -3.28 -3.99
C VAL A 87 -5.84 -3.57 -3.49
N ASP A 88 -6.86 -2.89 -4.05
CA ASP A 88 -8.26 -3.12 -3.66
C ASP A 88 -9.24 -2.63 -4.75
N GLU A 89 -10.54 -2.94 -4.57
CA GLU A 89 -11.61 -2.45 -5.45
C GLU A 89 -12.97 -2.35 -4.72
N ILE A 90 -13.81 -1.43 -5.19
CA ILE A 90 -15.19 -1.27 -4.74
C ILE A 90 -16.11 -1.23 -5.96
N LEU A 91 -17.14 -2.06 -5.99
CA LEU A 91 -18.16 -2.03 -7.04
C LEU A 91 -19.38 -1.25 -6.56
N GLY A 92 -19.82 -0.31 -7.41
CA GLY A 92 -21.04 0.47 -7.19
C GLY A 92 -20.81 1.79 -6.45
N ALA A 93 -21.87 2.61 -6.39
CA ALA A 93 -21.85 3.84 -5.63
C ALA A 93 -21.95 3.54 -4.13
N VAL A 94 -20.95 3.96 -3.37
CA VAL A 94 -20.87 3.78 -1.92
C VAL A 94 -20.82 5.12 -1.20
N PRO A 95 -21.17 5.17 0.10
CA PRO A 95 -21.06 6.38 0.92
C PRO A 95 -19.61 6.88 1.03
N GLU A 96 -19.45 8.19 1.28
CA GLU A 96 -18.15 8.85 1.50
C GLU A 96 -17.31 8.13 2.55
N ASP A 97 -17.89 7.75 3.68
CA ASP A 97 -17.18 7.09 4.79
C ASP A 97 -16.54 5.75 4.37
N THR A 98 -17.15 5.04 3.42
CA THR A 98 -16.58 3.80 2.88
C THR A 98 -15.32 4.09 2.08
N ILE A 99 -15.37 5.08 1.19
CA ILE A 99 -14.21 5.51 0.38
C ILE A 99 -13.11 6.03 1.29
N ARG A 100 -13.45 6.87 2.26
CA ARG A 100 -12.51 7.42 3.25
C ARG A 100 -11.79 6.33 4.03
N THR A 101 -12.53 5.35 4.54
CA THR A 101 -11.96 4.21 5.27
C THR A 101 -10.96 3.43 4.41
N MET A 102 -11.28 3.24 3.13
CA MET A 102 -10.40 2.58 2.18
C MET A 102 -9.12 3.39 1.94
N VAL A 103 -9.25 4.68 1.65
CA VAL A 103 -8.13 5.60 1.43
C VAL A 103 -7.20 5.63 2.65
N GLU A 104 -7.74 5.77 3.85
CA GLU A 104 -6.93 5.80 5.08
C GLU A 104 -6.25 4.45 5.36
N GLY A 105 -6.93 3.36 5.08
CA GLY A 105 -6.35 2.01 5.17
C GLY A 105 -5.17 1.84 4.22
N ILE A 106 -5.29 2.32 2.98
CA ILE A 106 -4.23 2.28 1.98
C ILE A 106 -3.07 3.20 2.39
N LEU A 107 -3.34 4.44 2.79
CA LEU A 107 -2.31 5.38 3.25
C LEU A 107 -1.51 4.87 4.44
N LYS A 108 -2.13 4.09 5.33
CA LYS A 108 -1.45 3.45 6.45
C LYS A 108 -0.46 2.38 6.00
N ASN A 109 -0.81 1.63 4.95
CA ASN A 109 0.01 0.52 4.45
C ASN A 109 0.99 0.95 3.34
N PHE A 110 0.66 2.04 2.63
CA PHE A 110 1.43 2.58 1.51
C PHE A 110 1.61 4.10 1.69
N PRO A 111 2.42 4.53 2.65
CA PRO A 111 2.65 5.95 2.90
C PRO A 111 3.33 6.61 1.69
N SER A 112 2.85 7.78 1.31
CA SER A 112 3.41 8.57 0.20
C SER A 112 4.69 9.34 0.56
N ASP A 113 4.92 9.56 1.85
CA ASP A 113 6.11 10.23 2.36
C ASP A 113 7.26 9.24 2.53
N GLU A 114 8.44 9.57 2.00
CA GLU A 114 9.65 8.70 2.04
C GLU A 114 10.07 8.35 3.47
N ARG A 115 9.86 9.27 4.40
CA ARG A 115 10.10 9.02 5.82
C ARG A 115 9.15 7.97 6.36
N ALA A 116 7.86 8.10 6.07
CA ALA A 116 6.84 7.15 6.50
C ALA A 116 7.00 5.79 5.80
N LYS A 117 7.44 5.75 4.53
CA LYS A 117 7.83 4.50 3.84
C LYS A 117 9.00 3.82 4.57
N LEU A 118 10.02 4.59 4.94
CA LEU A 118 11.15 4.07 5.70
C LEU A 118 10.74 3.54 7.08
N GLU A 119 9.90 4.27 7.79
CA GLU A 119 9.35 3.85 9.10
C GLU A 119 8.58 2.53 8.98
N ALA A 120 7.69 2.40 7.98
CA ALA A 120 6.92 1.19 7.72
C ALA A 120 7.82 -0.01 7.39
N LEU A 121 8.84 0.21 6.54
CA LEU A 121 9.82 -0.82 6.17
C LEU A 121 10.62 -1.29 7.38
N LEU A 122 11.14 -0.36 8.18
CA LEU A 122 11.92 -0.68 9.38
C LEU A 122 11.07 -1.40 10.43
N ALA A 123 9.80 -1.01 10.60
CA ALA A 123 8.85 -1.68 11.50
C ALA A 123 8.59 -3.13 11.07
N SER A 124 8.36 -3.34 9.76
CA SER A 124 8.16 -4.67 9.18
C SER A 124 9.40 -5.56 9.37
N TRP A 125 10.58 -5.05 9.10
CA TRP A 125 11.83 -5.80 9.30
C TRP A 125 12.08 -6.12 10.76
N SER A 126 11.82 -5.18 11.67
CA SER A 126 11.98 -5.40 13.11
C SER A 126 11.08 -6.53 13.61
N GLU A 127 9.82 -6.56 13.19
CA GLU A 127 8.88 -7.61 13.57
C GLU A 127 9.28 -8.98 12.99
N HIS A 128 9.68 -9.02 11.73
CA HIS A 128 10.13 -10.25 11.07
C HIS A 128 11.37 -10.85 11.75
N ASN A 129 12.37 -10.01 12.00
CA ASN A 129 13.59 -10.42 12.70
C ASN A 129 13.31 -10.92 14.13
N LYS A 130 12.33 -10.33 14.82
CA LYS A 130 11.91 -10.78 16.15
C LYS A 130 11.32 -12.18 16.12
N GLN A 131 10.43 -12.44 15.14
CA GLN A 131 9.82 -13.77 14.97
C GLN A 131 10.87 -14.83 14.63
N ASP A 132 11.82 -14.51 13.77
CA ASP A 132 12.92 -15.41 13.42
C ASP A 132 13.88 -15.63 14.61
N GLY A 133 14.19 -14.60 15.38
CA GLY A 133 14.97 -14.73 16.61
C GLY A 133 14.31 -15.65 17.63
N GLU A 134 12.97 -15.63 17.76
CA GLU A 134 12.24 -16.57 18.60
C GLU A 134 12.29 -18.01 18.08
N ARG A 135 12.22 -18.19 16.76
CA ARG A 135 12.40 -19.52 16.11
C ARG A 135 13.79 -20.08 16.37
N PHE A 136 14.83 -19.27 16.25
CA PHE A 136 16.21 -19.68 16.53
C PHE A 136 16.42 -20.04 17.99
N ARG A 137 15.85 -19.29 18.93
CA ARG A 137 15.91 -19.63 20.37
C ARG A 137 15.26 -20.97 20.67
N LYS A 138 14.07 -21.24 20.13
CA LYS A 138 13.40 -22.54 20.28
C LYS A 138 14.18 -23.70 19.65
N TRP A 139 14.83 -23.43 18.52
CA TRP A 139 15.67 -24.43 17.86
C TRP A 139 16.93 -24.75 18.68
N LYS A 140 17.61 -23.73 19.23
CA LYS A 140 18.77 -23.86 20.11
C LYS A 140 18.49 -24.82 21.28
N GLU A 141 17.32 -24.73 21.91
CA GLU A 141 16.96 -25.60 23.02
C GLU A 141 16.79 -27.07 22.60
N LYS A 142 16.39 -27.32 21.35
CA LYS A 142 16.19 -28.68 20.81
C LYS A 142 17.49 -29.39 20.42
N VAL A 143 18.54 -28.63 20.12
CA VAL A 143 19.81 -29.17 19.57
C VAL A 143 20.98 -28.99 20.54
N LYS A 144 20.74 -28.95 21.86
CA LYS A 144 21.78 -28.81 22.90
C LYS A 144 22.88 -29.86 22.82
N ASP A 145 22.57 -31.06 22.32
CA ASP A 145 23.52 -32.15 22.18
C ASP A 145 24.48 -32.03 20.99
N ALA A 146 24.29 -31.02 20.13
CA ALA A 146 25.10 -30.77 18.93
C ALA A 146 26.11 -29.62 19.08
N GLU A 147 26.47 -29.22 20.30
CA GLU A 147 27.37 -28.08 20.59
C GLU A 147 28.78 -28.25 19.99
N SER A 148 29.20 -29.47 19.67
CA SER A 148 30.49 -29.77 19.05
C SER A 148 30.52 -29.62 17.53
N ASP A 149 29.37 -29.37 16.88
CA ASP A 149 29.28 -29.17 15.43
C ASP A 149 29.62 -27.72 15.06
N PRO A 150 30.62 -27.48 14.18
CA PRO A 150 30.95 -26.14 13.71
C PRO A 150 29.75 -25.36 13.08
N THR A 151 28.83 -26.10 12.46
CA THR A 151 27.60 -25.53 11.86
C THR A 151 26.70 -24.94 12.93
N TYR A 152 26.61 -25.58 14.08
CA TYR A 152 25.84 -25.11 15.22
C TYR A 152 26.38 -23.78 15.78
N SER A 153 27.69 -23.65 15.93
CA SER A 153 28.30 -22.39 16.39
C SER A 153 28.08 -21.24 15.42
N GLY A 154 28.13 -21.49 14.11
CA GLY A 154 27.86 -20.52 13.07
C GLY A 154 26.42 -20.02 13.09
N VAL A 155 25.45 -20.91 13.28
CA VAL A 155 24.02 -20.53 13.39
C VAL A 155 23.76 -19.71 14.65
N LEU A 156 24.38 -20.03 15.78
CA LEU A 156 24.27 -19.26 17.01
C LEU A 156 24.83 -17.84 16.85
N GLN A 157 25.98 -17.72 16.19
CA GLN A 157 26.58 -16.41 15.91
C GLN A 157 25.65 -15.55 15.02
N ALA A 158 25.10 -16.14 13.95
CA ALA A 158 24.15 -15.46 13.07
C ALA A 158 22.90 -14.99 13.83
N ALA A 159 22.35 -15.82 14.73
CA ALA A 159 21.21 -15.45 15.56
C ALA A 159 21.52 -14.26 16.49
N GLN A 160 22.71 -14.22 17.08
CA GLN A 160 23.14 -13.09 17.94
C GLN A 160 23.32 -11.81 17.12
N GLU A 161 23.86 -11.91 15.91
CA GLU A 161 23.99 -10.75 15.02
C GLU A 161 22.62 -10.21 14.58
N MET A 162 21.63 -11.06 14.33
CA MET A 162 20.24 -10.66 14.07
C MET A 162 19.61 -9.96 15.27
N GLU A 163 19.82 -10.43 16.50
CA GLU A 163 19.32 -9.75 17.72
C GLU A 163 19.90 -8.34 17.84
N LYS A 164 21.22 -8.19 17.65
CA LYS A 164 21.87 -6.86 17.67
C LYS A 164 21.37 -5.95 16.56
N ALA A 165 21.15 -6.49 15.35
CA ALA A 165 20.57 -5.74 14.25
C ALA A 165 19.14 -5.25 14.59
N ASN A 166 18.33 -6.10 15.21
CA ASN A 166 16.98 -5.76 15.63
C ASN A 166 16.92 -4.69 16.73
N GLU A 167 17.84 -4.72 17.68
CA GLU A 167 18.00 -3.66 18.67
C GLU A 167 18.29 -2.31 18.00
N ARG A 168 19.20 -2.28 17.01
CA ARG A 168 19.52 -1.07 16.24
C ARG A 168 18.33 -0.56 15.42
N LEU A 169 17.59 -1.45 14.77
CA LEU A 169 16.36 -1.10 14.04
C LEU A 169 15.33 -0.47 14.99
N SER A 170 15.13 -1.04 16.16
CA SER A 170 14.22 -0.52 17.19
C SER A 170 14.64 0.88 17.68
N GLN A 171 15.93 1.12 17.86
CA GLN A 171 16.46 2.45 18.23
C GLN A 171 16.24 3.49 17.12
N LEU A 172 16.44 3.10 15.84
CA LEU A 172 16.20 3.97 14.70
C LEU A 172 14.72 4.34 14.58
N LEU A 173 13.81 3.37 14.74
CA LEU A 173 12.37 3.61 14.77
C LEU A 173 11.97 4.59 15.87
N MET A 174 12.48 4.41 17.09
CA MET A 174 12.23 5.36 18.19
C MET A 174 12.78 6.75 17.91
N GLY A 175 13.87 6.87 17.16
CA GLY A 175 14.45 8.14 16.73
C GLY A 175 13.58 8.85 15.69
N LEU A 176 13.02 8.09 14.76
CA LEU A 176 12.12 8.61 13.71
C LEU A 176 10.80 9.16 14.30
N HIS A 177 10.26 8.55 15.36
CA HIS A 177 9.03 9.03 16.02
C HIS A 177 9.20 10.29 16.87
N LYS A 178 10.43 10.71 17.18
CA LYS A 178 10.72 11.85 18.04
C LYS A 178 11.03 13.16 17.30
N GLY A 179 11.12 13.15 16.00
CA GLY A 179 11.42 14.30 15.11
C GLY A 179 10.26 14.65 14.22
#